data_39b1e98a3461be48348ea47f2740bd44
#
_entry.id   39b1e98a3461be48348ea47f2740bd44
#
_cell.length_a   1.000
_cell.length_b   1.000
_cell.length_c   1.000
_cell.angle_alpha   90.00
_cell.angle_beta   90.00
_cell.angle_gamma   90.00
#
_symmetry.space_group_name_H-M   'P 1'
#
loop_
_entity.id
_entity.type
_entity.pdbx_description
1 polymer ?
#
loop_
_entity_poly.entity_id
_entity_poly.type
_entity_poly.pdbx_seq_one_letter_code
_entity_poly.pdbx_strand_id
1 'polypeptide(L)'
;MHILWLVRTTLPQAAAACGLAGASDVSGSWLTGQLAALRACPDLHLTVLCVGKEDADGTADGVHYRVVRDTAAFAPLLQAERPDLVHIWGTEFDPAAVMADAARASGLPVLFSVQGVMRDCAAHLCDGVPEKYRRSGALWHTIDKIIPGELLDNMQTSFDALAAKEAAALADARYVTGRTAFDRAACAALAPHARYYPCNETLRPLFYTGTLWHARDFAAAPVLLLPQGNYPLKNLHTVIKALPAVLAEYGDAELRIAGWPPLDKGPLLRPVIDRMFPYKLYCKRLAAQLGVTEHIRYTGPLDAAAMRQAYLEADVFLLPSGCENSPNSLGEAMLLGLPCVASAVGGIPSMLANGTEGLLYGDALDADALARAVLQVLHSPDGGTAMGRAARARALQTHDAARNAADLLHIYESILQEEHP
;
A
#
# COMPACT_ATOMS: atom_id res chain seq x y z
N MET A 1 21.00 14.01 -17.29
CA MET A 1 20.90 13.52 -15.91
C MET A 1 20.60 12.03 -15.94
N HIS A 2 21.41 11.20 -15.26
CA HIS A 2 21.23 9.74 -15.18
C HIS A 2 20.85 9.34 -13.75
N ILE A 3 19.65 8.82 -13.56
CA ILE A 3 19.12 8.40 -12.26
C ILE A 3 19.01 6.89 -12.23
N LEU A 4 19.51 6.27 -11.15
CA LEU A 4 19.31 4.86 -10.88
C LEU A 4 18.23 4.69 -9.82
N TRP A 5 17.15 4.02 -10.17
CA TRP A 5 16.12 3.60 -9.23
C TRP A 5 16.43 2.22 -8.66
N LEU A 6 16.39 2.06 -7.35
CA LEU A 6 16.32 0.76 -6.70
C LEU A 6 14.87 0.47 -6.30
N VAL A 7 14.34 -0.66 -6.78
CA VAL A 7 12.99 -1.13 -6.50
C VAL A 7 13.04 -2.53 -5.89
N ARG A 8 12.27 -2.75 -4.83
CA ARG A 8 12.26 -4.01 -4.06
C ARG A 8 11.89 -5.25 -4.88
N THR A 9 11.02 -5.10 -5.87
CA THR A 9 10.45 -6.22 -6.63
C THR A 9 10.60 -5.99 -8.13
N THR A 10 10.64 -7.05 -8.92
CA THR A 10 10.65 -6.95 -10.38
C THR A 10 9.35 -6.30 -10.86
N LEU A 11 9.47 -5.11 -11.49
CA LEU A 11 8.32 -4.43 -12.09
C LEU A 11 7.82 -5.20 -13.31
N PRO A 12 6.52 -5.12 -13.67
CA PRO A 12 5.98 -5.72 -14.89
C PRO A 12 6.74 -5.30 -16.15
N GLN A 13 7.12 -4.02 -16.25
CA GLN A 13 7.90 -3.48 -17.37
C GLN A 13 9.32 -4.06 -17.41
N ALA A 14 9.95 -4.21 -16.25
CA ALA A 14 11.28 -4.84 -16.16
C ALA A 14 11.22 -6.31 -16.57
N ALA A 15 10.20 -7.05 -16.12
CA ALA A 15 10.02 -8.44 -16.53
C ALA A 15 9.81 -8.57 -18.04
N ALA A 16 8.97 -7.73 -18.63
CA ALA A 16 8.71 -7.72 -20.06
C ALA A 16 9.98 -7.37 -20.86
N ALA A 17 10.71 -6.32 -20.45
CA ALA A 17 11.94 -5.89 -21.12
C ALA A 17 13.06 -6.93 -21.04
N CYS A 18 13.14 -7.66 -19.92
CA CYS A 18 14.16 -8.68 -19.67
C CYS A 18 13.72 -10.10 -20.10
N GLY A 19 12.52 -10.28 -20.65
CA GLY A 19 12.02 -11.60 -21.09
C GLY A 19 11.75 -12.57 -19.94
N LEU A 20 11.50 -12.05 -18.72
CA LEU A 20 11.24 -12.84 -17.52
C LEU A 20 9.77 -13.27 -17.45
N ALA A 21 9.53 -14.54 -17.10
CA ALA A 21 8.19 -15.07 -16.91
C ALA A 21 7.64 -14.69 -15.52
N GLY A 22 6.34 -14.36 -15.43
CA GLY A 22 5.58 -14.38 -14.17
C GLY A 22 5.69 -13.18 -13.26
N ALA A 23 6.05 -11.97 -13.72
CA ALA A 23 5.80 -10.77 -12.95
C ALA A 23 4.29 -10.54 -12.85
N SER A 24 3.75 -10.57 -11.63
CA SER A 24 2.34 -10.27 -11.43
C SER A 24 2.10 -8.77 -11.55
N ASP A 25 1.02 -8.36 -12.24
CA ASP A 25 0.58 -6.96 -12.34
C ASP A 25 0.24 -6.32 -10.97
N VAL A 26 0.28 -7.13 -9.89
CA VAL A 26 -0.02 -6.70 -8.53
C VAL A 26 1.22 -6.17 -7.81
N SER A 27 2.43 -6.70 -8.14
CA SER A 27 3.66 -6.33 -7.44
C SER A 27 4.35 -5.13 -8.09
N GLY A 28 4.55 -4.04 -7.35
CA GLY A 28 5.26 -2.84 -7.82
C GLY A 28 4.46 -1.98 -8.83
N SER A 29 3.22 -2.32 -9.13
CA SER A 29 2.38 -1.62 -10.13
C SER A 29 2.13 -0.15 -9.81
N TRP A 30 2.31 0.27 -8.58
CA TRP A 30 2.19 1.66 -8.14
C TRP A 30 3.28 2.59 -8.73
N LEU A 31 4.48 2.06 -9.04
CA LEU A 31 5.53 2.83 -9.74
C LEU A 31 5.29 2.97 -11.26
N THR A 32 4.38 2.18 -11.81
CA THR A 32 4.11 2.15 -13.25
C THR A 32 3.67 3.52 -13.79
N GLY A 33 2.80 4.21 -13.06
CA GLY A 33 2.32 5.54 -13.44
C GLY A 33 3.43 6.59 -13.40
N GLN A 34 4.25 6.58 -12.35
CA GLN A 34 5.38 7.51 -12.20
C GLN A 34 6.44 7.28 -13.27
N LEU A 35 6.77 6.02 -13.54
CA LEU A 35 7.70 5.64 -14.60
C LEU A 35 7.21 6.09 -15.98
N ALA A 36 5.93 5.89 -16.28
CA ALA A 36 5.33 6.31 -17.55
C ALA A 36 5.38 7.84 -17.74
N ALA A 37 5.15 8.61 -16.66
CA ALA A 37 5.19 10.07 -16.71
C ALA A 37 6.63 10.59 -16.93
N LEU A 38 7.64 9.99 -16.29
CA LEU A 38 9.05 10.38 -16.42
C LEU A 38 9.65 10.03 -17.79
N ARG A 39 9.16 9.01 -18.45
CA ARG A 39 9.61 8.63 -19.82
C ARG A 39 9.43 9.73 -20.86
N ALA A 40 8.51 10.67 -20.63
CA ALA A 40 8.29 11.81 -21.50
C ALA A 40 9.37 12.89 -21.36
N CYS A 41 10.31 12.77 -20.41
CA CYS A 41 11.35 13.76 -20.13
C CYS A 41 12.63 13.46 -20.96
N PRO A 42 12.95 14.25 -21.99
CA PRO A 42 14.01 13.89 -22.96
C PRO A 42 15.42 13.87 -22.38
N ASP A 43 15.69 14.67 -21.33
CA ASP A 43 17.00 14.80 -20.74
C ASP A 43 17.24 13.88 -19.53
N LEU A 44 16.31 12.95 -19.26
CA LEU A 44 16.38 11.97 -18.19
C LEU A 44 16.77 10.59 -18.74
N HIS A 45 17.93 10.10 -18.33
CA HIS A 45 18.32 8.70 -18.47
C HIS A 45 17.92 7.96 -17.19
N LEU A 46 17.17 6.89 -17.32
CA LEU A 46 16.67 6.12 -16.17
C LEU A 46 17.11 4.67 -16.27
N THR A 47 17.84 4.21 -15.25
CA THR A 47 18.10 2.79 -15.00
C THR A 47 17.24 2.35 -13.83
N VAL A 48 16.42 1.31 -14.03
CA VAL A 48 15.57 0.71 -13.00
C VAL A 48 16.14 -0.64 -12.58
N LEU A 49 16.71 -0.67 -11.38
CA LEU A 49 17.28 -1.86 -10.78
C LEU A 49 16.23 -2.53 -9.88
N CYS A 50 15.86 -3.74 -10.22
CA CYS A 50 14.95 -4.58 -9.45
C CYS A 50 15.71 -5.70 -8.73
N VAL A 51 15.25 -6.07 -7.53
CA VAL A 51 15.72 -7.30 -6.87
C VAL A 51 14.76 -8.44 -7.24
N GLY A 52 15.30 -9.51 -7.82
CA GLY A 52 14.51 -10.61 -8.37
C GLY A 52 15.11 -11.97 -8.08
N LYS A 53 14.58 -13.00 -8.74
CA LYS A 53 15.02 -14.41 -8.58
C LYS A 53 16.18 -14.81 -9.51
N GLU A 54 16.39 -14.06 -10.56
CA GLU A 54 17.40 -14.31 -11.60
C GLU A 54 17.98 -12.99 -12.08
N ASP A 55 19.21 -13.04 -12.58
CA ASP A 55 19.86 -11.86 -13.13
C ASP A 55 19.40 -11.68 -14.59
N ALA A 56 18.99 -10.49 -14.93
CA ALA A 56 18.53 -10.17 -16.28
C ALA A 56 18.77 -8.70 -16.60
N ASP A 57 18.82 -8.40 -17.90
CA ASP A 57 19.10 -7.10 -18.48
C ASP A 57 18.21 -6.85 -19.68
N GLY A 58 17.68 -5.66 -19.83
CA GLY A 58 16.84 -5.31 -20.96
C GLY A 58 16.55 -3.83 -21.06
N THR A 59 16.16 -3.38 -22.22
CA THR A 59 15.78 -1.99 -22.47
C THR A 59 14.42 -1.95 -23.14
N ALA A 60 13.54 -1.11 -22.62
CA ALA A 60 12.25 -0.84 -23.24
C ALA A 60 11.87 0.63 -23.03
N ASP A 61 11.33 1.24 -24.08
CA ASP A 61 10.81 2.63 -24.06
C ASP A 61 11.82 3.66 -23.49
N GLY A 62 13.11 3.51 -23.79
CA GLY A 62 14.16 4.40 -23.35
C GLY A 62 14.61 4.21 -21.88
N VAL A 63 14.06 3.22 -21.17
CA VAL A 63 14.46 2.86 -19.80
C VAL A 63 15.33 1.60 -19.84
N HIS A 64 16.45 1.62 -19.13
CA HIS A 64 17.31 0.45 -18.92
C HIS A 64 16.85 -0.29 -17.66
N TYR A 65 16.53 -1.57 -17.80
CA TYR A 65 16.08 -2.43 -16.70
C TYR A 65 17.16 -3.45 -16.35
N ARG A 66 17.48 -3.54 -15.07
CA ARG A 66 18.39 -4.52 -14.50
C ARG A 66 17.64 -5.31 -13.42
N VAL A 67 17.72 -6.62 -13.46
CA VAL A 67 17.25 -7.49 -12.39
C VAL A 67 18.44 -8.23 -11.81
N VAL A 68 18.61 -8.21 -10.49
CA VAL A 68 19.70 -8.88 -9.80
C VAL A 68 19.18 -9.75 -8.66
N ARG A 69 19.82 -10.89 -8.45
CA ARG A 69 19.50 -11.80 -7.34
C ARG A 69 20.21 -11.42 -6.05
N ASP A 70 21.39 -10.83 -6.17
CA ASP A 70 22.29 -10.59 -5.06
C ASP A 70 22.70 -9.12 -4.98
N THR A 71 22.66 -8.58 -3.78
CA THR A 71 23.12 -7.20 -3.50
C THR A 71 24.62 -7.00 -3.72
N ALA A 72 25.43 -8.06 -3.77
CA ALA A 72 26.84 -7.99 -4.14
C ALA A 72 27.07 -7.39 -5.54
N ALA A 73 26.04 -7.42 -6.40
CA ALA A 73 26.08 -6.78 -7.72
C ALA A 73 26.01 -5.24 -7.67
N PHE A 74 25.61 -4.61 -6.55
CA PHE A 74 25.31 -3.19 -6.50
C PHE A 74 26.54 -2.30 -6.76
N ALA A 75 27.65 -2.55 -6.06
CA ALA A 75 28.86 -1.74 -6.24
C ALA A 75 29.44 -1.85 -7.67
N PRO A 76 29.64 -3.05 -8.27
CA PRO A 76 30.01 -3.18 -9.67
C PRO A 76 29.04 -2.48 -10.65
N LEU A 77 27.74 -2.56 -10.36
CA LEU A 77 26.69 -1.97 -11.20
C LEU A 77 26.78 -0.43 -11.16
N LEU A 78 26.96 0.17 -9.98
CA LEU A 78 27.14 1.61 -9.85
C LEU A 78 28.39 2.11 -10.62
N GLN A 79 29.47 1.33 -10.62
CA GLN A 79 30.68 1.65 -11.40
C GLN A 79 30.45 1.56 -12.91
N ALA A 80 29.63 0.61 -13.37
CA ALA A 80 29.31 0.42 -14.78
C ALA A 80 28.30 1.46 -15.30
N GLU A 81 27.21 1.68 -14.56
CA GLU A 81 26.13 2.59 -14.94
C GLU A 81 26.52 4.08 -14.77
N ARG A 82 27.32 4.39 -13.77
CA ARG A 82 27.74 5.76 -13.41
C ARG A 82 26.56 6.73 -13.32
N PRO A 83 25.54 6.45 -12.49
CA PRO A 83 24.43 7.36 -12.31
C PRO A 83 24.89 8.65 -11.61
N ASP A 84 24.16 9.74 -11.81
CA ASP A 84 24.38 10.99 -11.09
C ASP A 84 23.78 10.95 -9.68
N LEU A 85 22.69 10.14 -9.50
CA LEU A 85 21.96 9.98 -8.23
C LEU A 85 21.33 8.60 -8.15
N VAL A 86 21.28 8.04 -6.94
CA VAL A 86 20.52 6.81 -6.63
C VAL A 86 19.24 7.16 -5.90
N HIS A 87 18.09 6.73 -6.44
CA HIS A 87 16.78 6.88 -5.79
C HIS A 87 16.28 5.51 -5.31
N ILE A 88 16.12 5.36 -4.01
CA ILE A 88 15.69 4.11 -3.36
C ILE A 88 14.20 4.21 -3.02
N TRP A 89 13.38 3.34 -3.62
CA TRP A 89 11.94 3.26 -3.40
C TRP A 89 11.60 2.27 -2.28
N GLY A 90 11.43 2.80 -1.07
CA GLY A 90 11.24 2.07 0.18
C GLY A 90 12.48 2.06 1.06
N THR A 91 12.28 2.01 2.35
CA THR A 91 13.34 2.15 3.37
C THR A 91 13.52 0.89 4.20
N GLU A 92 12.52 0.01 4.18
CA GLU A 92 12.34 -1.09 5.12
C GLU A 92 12.93 -2.43 4.68
N PHE A 93 13.58 -2.52 3.52
CA PHE A 93 14.10 -3.79 2.99
C PHE A 93 15.64 -3.81 2.93
N ASP A 94 16.25 -5.00 3.12
CA ASP A 94 17.70 -5.15 3.19
C ASP A 94 18.48 -4.51 2.03
N PRO A 95 18.08 -4.68 0.76
CA PRO A 95 18.75 -4.03 -0.36
C PRO A 95 18.84 -2.51 -0.27
N ALA A 96 17.92 -1.83 0.45
CA ALA A 96 17.95 -0.37 0.56
C ALA A 96 19.20 0.14 1.28
N ALA A 97 19.51 -0.43 2.44
CA ALA A 97 20.69 -0.06 3.21
C ALA A 97 21.99 -0.42 2.45
N VAL A 98 22.04 -1.61 1.85
CA VAL A 98 23.21 -2.06 1.08
C VAL A 98 23.46 -1.16 -0.14
N MET A 99 22.41 -0.75 -0.85
CA MET A 99 22.55 0.18 -1.98
C MET A 99 22.99 1.56 -1.51
N ALA A 100 22.44 2.05 -0.41
CA ALA A 100 22.82 3.35 0.15
C ALA A 100 24.30 3.36 0.57
N ASP A 101 24.80 2.29 1.17
CA ASP A 101 26.22 2.15 1.52
C ASP A 101 27.12 2.11 0.28
N ALA A 102 26.73 1.32 -0.74
CA ALA A 102 27.46 1.23 -1.99
C ALA A 102 27.50 2.58 -2.74
N ALA A 103 26.38 3.31 -2.77
CA ALA A 103 26.27 4.62 -3.39
C ALA A 103 27.14 5.66 -2.66
N ARG A 104 27.07 5.72 -1.32
CA ARG A 104 27.92 6.60 -0.49
C ARG A 104 29.40 6.30 -0.66
N ALA A 105 29.79 5.03 -0.69
CA ALA A 105 31.17 4.62 -0.96
C ALA A 105 31.66 5.04 -2.36
N SER A 106 30.73 5.22 -3.30
CA SER A 106 30.99 5.70 -4.65
C SER A 106 30.87 7.23 -4.79
N GLY A 107 30.60 7.96 -3.70
CA GLY A 107 30.41 9.42 -3.71
C GLY A 107 29.11 9.88 -4.36
N LEU A 108 28.10 8.99 -4.47
CA LEU A 108 26.82 9.29 -5.11
C LEU A 108 25.77 9.75 -4.08
N PRO A 109 25.00 10.81 -4.38
CA PRO A 109 23.87 11.19 -3.55
C PRO A 109 22.78 10.12 -3.61
N VAL A 110 22.09 9.96 -2.45
CA VAL A 110 21.01 9.00 -2.28
C VAL A 110 19.73 9.72 -1.84
N LEU A 111 18.65 9.54 -2.60
CA LEU A 111 17.31 9.95 -2.24
C LEU A 111 16.50 8.72 -1.79
N PHE A 112 15.88 8.78 -0.62
CA PHE A 112 14.97 7.74 -0.16
C PHE A 112 13.50 8.18 -0.33
N SER A 113 12.68 7.36 -0.98
CA SER A 113 11.21 7.48 -0.94
C SER A 113 10.63 6.65 0.19
N VAL A 114 10.00 7.30 1.15
CA VAL A 114 9.32 6.63 2.26
C VAL A 114 7.98 6.08 1.79
N GLN A 115 7.83 4.76 1.83
CA GLN A 115 6.60 4.08 1.37
C GLN A 115 5.63 3.80 2.53
N GLY A 116 6.13 3.30 3.63
CA GLY A 116 5.43 3.12 4.89
C GLY A 116 6.19 3.75 6.03
N VAL A 117 5.62 3.76 7.22
CA VAL A 117 6.31 4.09 8.47
C VAL A 117 6.24 2.82 9.33
N MET A 118 7.28 1.99 9.20
CA MET A 118 7.23 0.61 9.71
C MET A 118 7.16 0.54 11.23
N ARG A 119 7.76 1.51 11.94
CA ARG A 119 7.64 1.62 13.39
C ARG A 119 6.17 1.71 13.83
N ASP A 120 5.40 2.57 13.19
CA ASP A 120 3.99 2.79 13.52
C ASP A 120 3.13 1.62 13.03
N CYS A 121 3.45 1.05 11.87
CA CYS A 121 2.80 -0.17 11.39
C CYS A 121 3.01 -1.35 12.36
N ALA A 122 4.22 -1.54 12.90
CA ALA A 122 4.53 -2.58 13.88
C ALA A 122 3.79 -2.36 15.21
N ALA A 123 3.73 -1.10 15.68
CA ALA A 123 3.03 -0.73 16.91
C ALA A 123 1.52 -1.06 16.86
N HIS A 124 0.90 -0.91 15.69
CA HIS A 124 -0.55 -1.09 15.50
C HIS A 124 -0.92 -2.41 14.83
N LEU A 125 0.05 -3.28 14.53
CA LEU A 125 -0.17 -4.49 13.72
C LEU A 125 -1.31 -5.38 14.23
N CYS A 126 -1.36 -5.62 15.54
CA CYS A 126 -2.29 -6.56 16.15
C CYS A 126 -3.33 -5.89 17.06
N ASP A 127 -3.59 -4.59 16.88
CA ASP A 127 -4.59 -3.88 17.67
C ASP A 127 -5.97 -4.53 17.52
N GLY A 128 -6.71 -4.62 18.62
CA GLY A 128 -8.05 -5.22 18.66
C GLY A 128 -8.11 -6.75 18.46
N VAL A 129 -6.97 -7.42 18.19
CA VAL A 129 -6.92 -8.89 18.09
C VAL A 129 -6.73 -9.48 19.48
N PRO A 130 -7.58 -10.42 19.94
CA PRO A 130 -7.45 -11.05 21.26
C PRO A 130 -6.15 -11.84 21.42
N GLU A 131 -5.55 -11.79 22.62
CA GLU A 131 -4.24 -12.39 22.95
C GLU A 131 -4.13 -13.87 22.54
N LYS A 132 -5.19 -14.65 22.72
CA LYS A 132 -5.23 -16.08 22.35
C LYS A 132 -4.97 -16.38 20.87
N TYR A 133 -5.06 -15.37 20.00
CA TYR A 133 -4.73 -15.47 18.57
C TYR A 133 -3.37 -14.88 18.24
N ARG A 134 -2.83 -14.00 19.10
CA ARG A 134 -1.54 -13.33 18.86
C ARG A 134 -0.35 -14.24 19.12
N ARG A 135 -0.46 -15.20 20.05
CA ARG A 135 0.64 -16.06 20.47
C ARG A 135 0.47 -17.48 19.97
N SER A 136 1.54 -18.01 19.42
CA SER A 136 1.65 -19.39 18.97
C SER A 136 2.58 -20.17 19.88
N GLY A 137 2.27 -21.43 20.18
CA GLY A 137 3.17 -22.30 20.94
C GLY A 137 4.31 -22.85 20.06
N ALA A 138 5.39 -23.32 20.70
CA ALA A 138 6.59 -23.82 20.03
C ALA A 138 6.34 -24.87 18.93
N LEU A 139 5.31 -25.70 19.12
CA LEU A 139 4.89 -26.69 18.10
C LEU A 139 4.50 -26.00 16.78
N TRP A 140 3.72 -24.90 16.86
CA TRP A 140 3.22 -24.19 15.69
C TRP A 140 4.33 -23.45 14.94
N HIS A 141 5.30 -22.88 15.66
CA HIS A 141 6.50 -22.31 15.06
C HIS A 141 7.37 -23.38 14.35
N THR A 142 7.38 -24.63 14.85
CA THR A 142 8.06 -25.73 14.18
C THR A 142 7.32 -26.15 12.91
N ILE A 143 5.99 -26.21 12.96
CA ILE A 143 5.15 -26.54 11.80
C ILE A 143 5.26 -25.43 10.73
N ASP A 144 5.30 -24.18 11.12
CA ASP A 144 5.41 -23.01 10.23
C ASP A 144 6.68 -23.04 9.36
N LYS A 145 7.76 -23.65 9.86
CA LYS A 145 8.99 -23.85 9.07
C LYS A 145 8.83 -24.87 7.94
N ILE A 146 7.84 -25.76 8.03
CA ILE A 146 7.59 -26.85 7.07
C ILE A 146 6.39 -26.49 6.18
N ILE A 147 5.33 -25.96 6.78
CA ILE A 147 4.09 -25.55 6.12
C ILE A 147 3.87 -24.09 6.49
N PRO A 148 4.32 -23.15 5.65
CA PRO A 148 4.20 -21.72 5.95
C PRO A 148 2.76 -21.29 6.21
N GLY A 149 2.57 -20.57 7.33
CA GLY A 149 1.30 -19.98 7.75
C GLY A 149 1.42 -18.46 7.90
N GLU A 150 0.52 -17.91 8.68
CA GLU A 150 0.47 -16.46 8.99
C GLU A 150 0.39 -16.27 10.52
N LEU A 151 1.34 -16.87 11.26
CA LEU A 151 1.41 -16.74 12.73
C LEU A 151 1.64 -15.27 13.10
N LEU A 152 0.82 -14.73 13.99
CA LEU A 152 0.84 -13.29 14.29
C LEU A 152 2.08 -12.85 15.08
N ASP A 153 2.63 -13.68 15.91
CA ASP A 153 3.90 -13.41 16.61
C ASP A 153 5.10 -13.42 15.65
N ASN A 154 5.12 -14.31 14.64
CA ASN A 154 6.11 -14.26 13.56
C ASN A 154 5.93 -12.99 12.71
N MET A 155 4.69 -12.62 12.41
CA MET A 155 4.37 -11.40 11.67
C MET A 155 4.82 -10.17 12.46
N GLN A 156 4.55 -10.09 13.77
CA GLN A 156 5.02 -9.01 14.64
C GLN A 156 6.54 -8.90 14.61
N THR A 157 7.24 -10.02 14.81
CA THR A 157 8.71 -10.05 14.75
C THR A 157 9.24 -9.54 13.40
N SER A 158 8.55 -9.88 12.31
CA SER A 158 8.94 -9.41 10.98
C SER A 158 8.72 -7.91 10.82
N PHE A 159 7.61 -7.35 11.31
CA PHE A 159 7.35 -5.91 11.27
C PHE A 159 8.32 -5.13 12.15
N ASP A 160 8.66 -5.64 13.35
CA ASP A 160 9.67 -5.04 14.23
C ASP A 160 11.05 -5.01 13.55
N ALA A 161 11.41 -6.09 12.85
CA ALA A 161 12.65 -6.15 12.07
C ALA A 161 12.65 -5.16 10.89
N LEU A 162 11.52 -5.00 10.19
CA LEU A 162 11.39 -3.99 9.11
C LEU A 162 11.50 -2.57 9.67
N ALA A 163 10.93 -2.29 10.84
CA ALA A 163 11.06 -1.00 11.52
C ALA A 163 12.52 -0.69 11.90
N ALA A 164 13.27 -1.69 12.38
CA ALA A 164 14.69 -1.54 12.67
C ALA A 164 15.52 -1.27 11.42
N LYS A 165 15.21 -1.95 10.30
CA LYS A 165 15.88 -1.73 8.99
C LYS A 165 15.58 -0.33 8.44
N GLU A 166 14.34 0.13 8.51
CA GLU A 166 13.94 1.49 8.15
C GLU A 166 14.73 2.53 8.93
N ALA A 167 14.78 2.39 10.26
CA ALA A 167 15.54 3.29 11.12
C ALA A 167 17.03 3.32 10.78
N ALA A 168 17.63 2.14 10.50
CA ALA A 168 19.04 2.04 10.11
C ALA A 168 19.30 2.67 8.73
N ALA A 169 18.42 2.45 7.76
CA ALA A 169 18.57 3.02 6.41
C ALA A 169 18.46 4.56 6.42
N LEU A 170 17.61 5.11 7.28
CA LEU A 170 17.36 6.55 7.38
C LEU A 170 18.31 7.28 8.32
N ALA A 171 19.03 6.61 9.22
CA ALA A 171 19.91 7.26 10.22
C ALA A 171 20.90 8.26 9.62
N ASP A 172 21.51 7.92 8.47
CA ASP A 172 22.49 8.75 7.75
C ASP A 172 21.93 9.30 6.42
N ALA A 173 20.60 9.32 6.27
CA ALA A 173 19.99 9.86 5.06
C ALA A 173 20.15 11.38 5.01
N ARG A 174 20.61 11.90 3.86
CA ARG A 174 20.70 13.35 3.59
C ARG A 174 19.46 13.86 2.87
N TYR A 175 18.84 13.03 2.05
CA TYR A 175 17.68 13.38 1.23
C TYR A 175 16.60 12.33 1.37
N VAL A 176 15.40 12.77 1.71
CA VAL A 176 14.22 11.93 1.83
C VAL A 176 13.02 12.59 1.13
N THR A 177 12.15 11.78 0.54
CA THR A 177 10.91 12.24 -0.05
C THR A 177 9.74 11.44 0.50
N GLY A 178 8.60 12.11 0.67
CA GLY A 178 7.37 11.52 1.15
C GLY A 178 6.17 12.36 0.72
N ARG A 179 4.97 12.01 1.21
CA ARG A 179 3.71 12.48 0.64
C ARG A 179 2.78 13.15 1.64
N THR A 180 2.95 12.87 2.91
CA THR A 180 1.97 13.20 3.96
C THR A 180 2.62 13.93 5.12
N ALA A 181 1.82 14.60 5.95
CA ALA A 181 2.31 15.17 7.20
C ALA A 181 2.83 14.08 8.15
N PHE A 182 2.28 12.86 8.06
CA PHE A 182 2.66 11.73 8.89
C PHE A 182 4.09 11.23 8.56
N ASP A 183 4.41 10.95 7.29
CA ASP A 183 5.75 10.51 6.93
C ASP A 183 6.79 11.62 7.09
N ARG A 184 6.41 12.88 6.89
CA ARG A 184 7.28 14.04 7.20
C ARG A 184 7.68 14.07 8.67
N ALA A 185 6.72 13.85 9.59
CA ALA A 185 6.99 13.80 11.01
C ALA A 185 7.87 12.58 11.39
N ALA A 186 7.60 11.42 10.78
CA ALA A 186 8.41 10.22 10.96
C ALA A 186 9.84 10.42 10.45
N CYS A 187 10.03 11.01 9.27
CA CYS A 187 11.35 11.35 8.73
C CYS A 187 12.10 12.33 9.63
N ALA A 188 11.43 13.36 10.16
CA ALA A 188 12.07 14.30 11.08
C ALA A 188 12.57 13.63 12.37
N ALA A 189 11.93 12.54 12.79
CA ALA A 189 12.37 11.76 13.96
C ALA A 189 13.49 10.74 13.64
N LEU A 190 13.42 10.08 12.46
CA LEU A 190 14.35 9.01 12.08
C LEU A 190 15.61 9.55 11.37
N ALA A 191 15.49 10.66 10.66
CA ALA A 191 16.54 11.31 9.88
C ALA A 191 16.54 12.82 10.13
N PRO A 192 16.88 13.30 11.36
CA PRO A 192 16.71 14.71 11.76
C PRO A 192 17.57 15.69 10.95
N HIS A 193 18.61 15.20 10.27
CA HIS A 193 19.49 16.00 9.43
C HIS A 193 19.14 15.93 7.94
N ALA A 194 18.18 15.09 7.57
CA ALA A 194 17.77 14.93 6.18
C ALA A 194 16.94 16.11 5.70
N ARG A 195 17.18 16.52 4.46
CA ARG A 195 16.29 17.42 3.74
C ARG A 195 15.09 16.63 3.22
N TYR A 196 13.90 17.01 3.67
CA TYR A 196 12.64 16.39 3.24
C TYR A 196 12.04 17.13 2.05
N TYR A 197 11.77 16.41 0.97
CA TYR A 197 11.08 16.89 -0.22
C TYR A 197 9.67 16.29 -0.31
N PRO A 198 8.61 17.10 -0.36
CA PRO A 198 7.26 16.59 -0.62
C PRO A 198 7.14 16.20 -2.10
N CYS A 199 6.71 14.97 -2.37
CA CYS A 199 6.43 14.50 -3.72
C CYS A 199 5.34 13.42 -3.67
N ASN A 200 4.21 13.69 -4.33
CA ASN A 200 3.13 12.72 -4.43
C ASN A 200 3.43 11.64 -5.48
N GLU A 201 2.71 10.54 -5.41
CA GLU A 201 2.80 9.45 -6.37
C GLU A 201 1.71 9.53 -7.43
N THR A 202 2.07 9.11 -8.64
CA THR A 202 1.14 8.89 -9.73
C THR A 202 0.54 7.50 -9.60
N LEU A 203 -0.77 7.39 -9.60
CA LEU A 203 -1.47 6.12 -9.50
C LEU A 203 -1.52 5.40 -10.85
N ARG A 204 -2.08 4.19 -10.85
CA ARG A 204 -2.18 3.37 -12.06
C ARG A 204 -3.03 4.08 -13.13
N PRO A 205 -2.60 4.16 -14.39
CA PRO A 205 -3.27 4.96 -15.45
C PRO A 205 -4.75 4.62 -15.65
N LEU A 206 -5.13 3.36 -15.43
CA LEU A 206 -6.49 2.85 -15.61
C LEU A 206 -7.55 3.58 -14.76
N PHE A 207 -7.15 4.21 -13.64
CA PHE A 207 -8.09 4.87 -12.72
C PHE A 207 -8.38 6.33 -13.08
N TYR A 208 -7.62 6.94 -13.98
CA TYR A 208 -7.83 8.35 -14.37
C TYR A 208 -8.92 8.54 -15.41
N THR A 209 -9.18 7.54 -16.25
CA THR A 209 -10.02 7.64 -17.45
C THR A 209 -11.14 6.60 -17.47
N GLY A 210 -12.07 6.76 -18.40
CA GLY A 210 -13.19 5.84 -18.61
C GLY A 210 -14.37 6.11 -17.67
N THR A 211 -15.18 5.07 -17.42
CA THR A 211 -16.39 5.17 -16.59
C THR A 211 -16.06 5.56 -15.17
N LEU A 212 -16.75 6.54 -14.63
CA LEU A 212 -16.70 6.95 -13.23
C LEU A 212 -17.76 6.22 -12.44
N TRP A 213 -17.57 6.20 -11.14
CA TRP A 213 -18.59 5.73 -10.21
C TRP A 213 -19.78 6.68 -10.19
N HIS A 214 -20.97 6.14 -10.04
CA HIS A 214 -22.22 6.86 -9.75
C HIS A 214 -23.05 6.07 -8.78
N ALA A 215 -23.80 6.80 -7.96
CA ALA A 215 -24.71 6.19 -7.01
C ALA A 215 -25.71 5.29 -7.75
N ARG A 216 -25.89 4.11 -7.19
CA ARG A 216 -26.89 3.13 -7.65
C ARG A 216 -28.12 3.24 -6.79
N ASP A 217 -29.23 2.68 -7.25
CA ASP A 217 -30.35 2.40 -6.38
C ASP A 217 -30.03 1.14 -5.56
N PHE A 218 -29.55 1.37 -4.32
CA PHE A 218 -29.18 0.31 -3.38
C PHE A 218 -30.20 0.10 -2.26
N ALA A 219 -31.45 0.55 -2.43
CA ALA A 219 -32.47 0.63 -1.38
C ALA A 219 -32.54 -0.57 -0.41
N ALA A 220 -32.07 -1.75 -0.82
CA ALA A 220 -32.06 -2.95 0.02
C ALA A 220 -30.66 -3.57 0.23
N ALA A 221 -29.73 -3.46 -0.73
CA ALA A 221 -28.50 -4.25 -0.76
C ALA A 221 -27.25 -3.43 -1.11
N PRO A 222 -26.80 -2.49 -0.25
CA PRO A 222 -25.58 -1.75 -0.49
C PRO A 222 -24.35 -2.66 -0.40
N VAL A 223 -23.35 -2.39 -1.24
CA VAL A 223 -22.07 -3.08 -1.28
C VAL A 223 -20.98 -2.21 -0.62
N LEU A 224 -20.41 -2.73 0.46
CA LEU A 224 -19.28 -2.16 1.17
C LEU A 224 -18.00 -2.84 0.68
N LEU A 225 -17.05 -2.10 0.11
CA LEU A 225 -15.82 -2.67 -0.42
C LEU A 225 -14.64 -2.42 0.52
N LEU A 226 -14.01 -3.50 0.98
CA LEU A 226 -12.72 -3.50 1.67
C LEU A 226 -11.64 -3.98 0.70
N PRO A 227 -10.67 -3.13 0.29
CA PRO A 227 -9.70 -3.48 -0.75
C PRO A 227 -8.67 -4.51 -0.29
N GLN A 228 -8.51 -4.68 1.01
CA GLN A 228 -7.59 -5.65 1.60
C GLN A 228 -7.99 -5.98 3.04
N GLY A 229 -8.13 -7.27 3.35
CA GLY A 229 -8.50 -7.76 4.70
C GLY A 229 -7.64 -8.91 5.20
N ASN A 230 -6.46 -9.16 4.59
CA ASN A 230 -5.72 -10.39 4.79
C ASN A 230 -4.93 -10.44 6.12
N TYR A 231 -4.57 -9.31 6.72
CA TYR A 231 -3.78 -9.23 7.95
C TYR A 231 -4.30 -8.16 8.90
N PRO A 232 -3.96 -8.24 10.21
CA PRO A 232 -4.63 -7.48 11.26
C PRO A 232 -4.59 -5.96 11.09
N LEU A 233 -3.51 -5.39 10.60
CA LEU A 233 -3.35 -3.94 10.41
C LEU A 233 -4.45 -3.32 9.54
N LYS A 234 -5.10 -4.13 8.68
CA LYS A 234 -6.23 -3.70 7.84
C LYS A 234 -7.59 -3.75 8.54
N ASN A 235 -7.64 -4.16 9.80
CA ASN A 235 -8.79 -4.10 10.72
C ASN A 235 -10.11 -4.69 10.16
N LEU A 236 -10.04 -5.78 9.38
CA LEU A 236 -11.25 -6.49 8.95
C LEU A 236 -12.17 -6.82 10.11
N HIS A 237 -11.61 -7.15 11.27
CA HIS A 237 -12.37 -7.46 12.48
C HIS A 237 -13.21 -6.28 13.00
N THR A 238 -12.78 -5.03 12.78
CA THR A 238 -13.58 -3.84 13.11
C THR A 238 -14.75 -3.69 12.15
N VAL A 239 -14.55 -3.95 10.85
CA VAL A 239 -15.64 -3.95 9.86
C VAL A 239 -16.67 -5.03 10.18
N ILE A 240 -16.23 -6.24 10.55
CA ILE A 240 -17.13 -7.34 10.95
C ILE A 240 -17.96 -6.94 12.17
N LYS A 241 -17.38 -6.22 13.15
CA LYS A 241 -18.11 -5.71 14.32
C LYS A 241 -19.11 -4.60 13.97
N ALA A 242 -18.81 -3.78 12.95
CA ALA A 242 -19.68 -2.70 12.50
C ALA A 242 -20.89 -3.22 11.68
N LEU A 243 -20.71 -4.35 11.02
CA LEU A 243 -21.70 -4.88 10.06
C LEU A 243 -23.10 -5.12 10.64
N PRO A 244 -23.29 -5.63 11.87
CA PRO A 244 -24.64 -5.78 12.45
C PRO A 244 -25.45 -4.48 12.47
N ALA A 245 -24.83 -3.33 12.75
CA ALA A 245 -25.51 -2.05 12.77
C ALA A 245 -25.94 -1.61 11.36
N VAL A 246 -25.14 -1.88 10.35
CA VAL A 246 -25.51 -1.63 8.94
C VAL A 246 -26.65 -2.57 8.51
N LEU A 247 -26.56 -3.86 8.86
CA LEU A 247 -27.57 -4.86 8.53
C LEU A 247 -28.91 -4.62 9.22
N ALA A 248 -28.93 -3.95 10.36
CA ALA A 248 -30.17 -3.56 11.03
C ALA A 248 -31.01 -2.59 10.18
N GLU A 249 -30.41 -1.80 9.32
CA GLU A 249 -31.08 -0.86 8.41
C GLU A 249 -31.16 -1.39 6.97
N TYR A 250 -30.10 -2.06 6.51
CA TYR A 250 -29.96 -2.62 5.16
C TYR A 250 -29.76 -4.14 5.25
N GLY A 251 -30.82 -4.89 5.42
CA GLY A 251 -30.79 -6.32 5.73
C GLY A 251 -30.00 -7.19 4.75
N ASP A 252 -29.86 -6.76 3.51
CA ASP A 252 -29.13 -7.49 2.46
C ASP A 252 -27.76 -6.82 2.10
N ALA A 253 -27.24 -5.94 2.97
CA ALA A 253 -25.93 -5.33 2.74
C ALA A 253 -24.83 -6.40 2.61
N GLU A 254 -23.90 -6.21 1.66
CA GLU A 254 -22.78 -7.10 1.40
C GLU A 254 -21.45 -6.42 1.76
N LEU A 255 -20.61 -7.08 2.58
CA LEU A 255 -19.21 -6.73 2.74
C LEU A 255 -18.40 -7.53 1.73
N ARG A 256 -17.84 -6.83 0.73
CA ARG A 256 -17.01 -7.42 -0.30
C ARG A 256 -15.54 -7.17 0.02
N ILE A 257 -14.71 -8.23 0.08
CA ILE A 257 -13.31 -8.17 0.48
C ILE A 257 -12.44 -8.64 -0.69
N ALA A 258 -11.57 -7.75 -1.19
CA ALA A 258 -10.55 -8.15 -2.17
C ALA A 258 -9.41 -8.88 -1.46
N GLY A 259 -9.33 -10.19 -1.68
CA GLY A 259 -8.35 -11.07 -1.05
C GLY A 259 -8.82 -12.50 -0.91
N TRP A 260 -7.91 -13.35 -0.46
CA TRP A 260 -8.20 -14.77 -0.29
C TRP A 260 -9.15 -15.05 0.88
N PRO A 261 -10.18 -15.88 0.69
CA PRO A 261 -11.01 -16.35 1.79
C PRO A 261 -10.17 -17.15 2.80
N PRO A 262 -10.68 -17.36 4.03
CA PRO A 262 -10.13 -18.35 4.94
C PRO A 262 -10.01 -19.71 4.26
N LEU A 263 -8.83 -20.35 4.39
CA LEU A 263 -8.59 -21.63 3.75
C LEU A 263 -9.53 -22.71 4.30
N ASP A 264 -10.18 -23.45 3.42
CA ASP A 264 -10.90 -24.66 3.75
C ASP A 264 -10.27 -25.88 3.06
N LYS A 265 -9.62 -26.73 3.83
CA LYS A 265 -9.00 -27.99 3.38
C LYS A 265 -9.73 -29.22 3.93
N GLY A 266 -11.02 -29.06 4.23
CA GLY A 266 -11.85 -30.11 4.78
C GLY A 266 -11.66 -30.34 6.28
N PRO A 267 -12.54 -31.16 6.90
CA PRO A 267 -12.64 -31.26 8.35
C PRO A 267 -11.41 -31.83 9.04
N LEU A 268 -10.63 -32.72 8.39
CA LEU A 268 -9.45 -33.34 8.97
C LEU A 268 -8.29 -32.35 9.13
N LEU A 269 -8.06 -31.46 8.17
CA LEU A 269 -6.95 -30.50 8.18
C LEU A 269 -7.36 -29.16 8.79
N ARG A 270 -8.66 -28.89 8.94
CA ARG A 270 -9.17 -27.62 9.49
C ARG A 270 -8.51 -27.21 10.81
N PRO A 271 -8.31 -28.07 11.83
CA PRO A 271 -7.69 -27.66 13.09
C PRO A 271 -6.25 -27.16 12.93
N VAL A 272 -5.50 -27.76 11.98
CA VAL A 272 -4.12 -27.33 11.67
C VAL A 272 -4.15 -26.00 10.92
N ILE A 273 -4.94 -25.89 9.86
CA ILE A 273 -5.06 -24.67 9.06
C ILE A 273 -5.52 -23.50 9.91
N ASP A 274 -6.54 -23.67 10.71
CA ASP A 274 -7.06 -22.64 11.61
C ASP A 274 -5.99 -22.10 12.57
N ARG A 275 -5.08 -22.97 13.03
CA ARG A 275 -3.96 -22.58 13.90
C ARG A 275 -2.83 -21.88 13.15
N MET A 276 -2.61 -22.24 11.88
CA MET A 276 -1.59 -21.63 11.02
C MET A 276 -2.03 -20.24 10.51
N PHE A 277 -3.33 -19.93 10.53
CA PHE A 277 -3.90 -18.65 10.09
C PHE A 277 -4.78 -18.02 11.18
N PRO A 278 -4.22 -17.67 12.35
CA PRO A 278 -5.00 -17.27 13.53
C PRO A 278 -5.84 -16.01 13.34
N TYR A 279 -5.43 -15.05 12.53
CA TYR A 279 -6.24 -13.87 12.23
C TYR A 279 -7.47 -14.21 11.38
N LYS A 280 -7.31 -15.03 10.36
CA LYS A 280 -8.43 -15.49 9.52
C LYS A 280 -9.42 -16.32 10.35
N LEU A 281 -8.90 -17.16 11.25
CA LEU A 281 -9.72 -17.89 12.21
C LEU A 281 -10.50 -16.95 13.14
N TYR A 282 -9.83 -15.91 13.67
CA TYR A 282 -10.48 -14.91 14.51
C TYR A 282 -11.64 -14.22 13.76
N CYS A 283 -11.39 -13.69 12.57
CA CYS A 283 -12.40 -13.03 11.75
C CYS A 283 -13.58 -13.96 11.42
N LYS A 284 -13.30 -15.21 11.05
CA LYS A 284 -14.33 -16.23 10.77
C LYS A 284 -15.21 -16.50 11.99
N ARG A 285 -14.61 -16.69 13.18
CA ARG A 285 -15.36 -16.92 14.42
C ARG A 285 -16.16 -15.71 14.84
N LEU A 286 -15.60 -14.51 14.69
CA LEU A 286 -16.27 -13.25 14.98
C LEU A 286 -17.51 -13.07 14.08
N ALA A 287 -17.38 -13.31 12.78
CA ALA A 287 -18.49 -13.23 11.84
C ALA A 287 -19.61 -14.22 12.19
N ALA A 288 -19.25 -15.47 12.54
CA ALA A 288 -20.22 -16.48 12.97
C ALA A 288 -20.90 -16.10 14.30
N GLN A 289 -20.13 -15.59 15.27
CA GLN A 289 -20.67 -15.13 16.56
C GLN A 289 -21.67 -13.99 16.41
N LEU A 290 -21.43 -13.07 15.47
CA LEU A 290 -22.29 -11.92 15.19
C LEU A 290 -23.40 -12.24 14.18
N GLY A 291 -23.45 -13.46 13.61
CA GLY A 291 -24.48 -13.86 12.65
C GLY A 291 -24.38 -13.20 11.28
N VAL A 292 -23.20 -12.67 10.91
CA VAL A 292 -23.00 -11.90 9.67
C VAL A 292 -22.21 -12.64 8.58
N THR A 293 -21.99 -13.94 8.73
CA THR A 293 -21.14 -14.73 7.81
C THR A 293 -21.63 -14.68 6.37
N GLU A 294 -22.95 -14.77 6.16
CA GLU A 294 -23.57 -14.83 4.82
C GLU A 294 -23.50 -13.48 4.09
N HIS A 295 -23.20 -12.39 4.81
CA HIS A 295 -23.04 -11.04 4.26
C HIS A 295 -21.59 -10.69 3.89
N ILE A 296 -20.64 -11.64 4.08
CA ILE A 296 -19.22 -11.43 3.78
C ILE A 296 -18.82 -12.24 2.56
N ARG A 297 -18.36 -11.55 1.53
CA ARG A 297 -17.92 -12.13 0.27
C ARG A 297 -16.47 -11.83 -0.03
N TYR A 298 -15.66 -12.86 -0.25
CA TYR A 298 -14.27 -12.74 -0.71
C TYR A 298 -14.21 -12.91 -2.22
N THR A 299 -13.55 -11.98 -2.91
CA THR A 299 -13.42 -12.02 -4.37
C THR A 299 -12.21 -12.81 -4.86
N GLY A 300 -11.28 -13.17 -3.97
CA GLY A 300 -9.92 -13.53 -4.35
C GLY A 300 -9.07 -12.28 -4.65
N PRO A 301 -7.80 -12.46 -5.02
CA PRO A 301 -6.94 -11.36 -5.47
C PRO A 301 -7.47 -10.81 -6.79
N LEU A 302 -7.50 -9.47 -6.90
CA LEU A 302 -7.96 -8.75 -8.08
C LEU A 302 -6.76 -8.08 -8.76
N ASP A 303 -6.67 -8.19 -10.09
CA ASP A 303 -5.80 -7.35 -10.90
C ASP A 303 -6.34 -5.91 -10.97
N ALA A 304 -5.65 -5.04 -11.69
CA ALA A 304 -6.02 -3.62 -11.78
C ALA A 304 -7.40 -3.41 -12.42
N ALA A 305 -7.76 -4.19 -13.44
CA ALA A 305 -9.03 -4.07 -14.14
C ALA A 305 -10.19 -4.58 -13.29
N ALA A 306 -10.03 -5.75 -12.67
CA ALA A 306 -11.01 -6.33 -11.77
C ALA A 306 -11.19 -5.48 -10.50
N MET A 307 -10.11 -4.89 -9.95
CA MET A 307 -10.20 -3.96 -8.83
C MET A 307 -10.99 -2.69 -9.21
N ARG A 308 -10.71 -2.12 -10.39
CA ARG A 308 -11.48 -0.98 -10.90
C ARG A 308 -12.97 -1.30 -11.01
N GLN A 309 -13.31 -2.49 -11.51
CA GLN A 309 -14.69 -2.94 -11.59
C GLN A 309 -15.33 -3.09 -10.20
N ALA A 310 -14.60 -3.64 -9.23
CA ALA A 310 -15.06 -3.77 -7.86
C ALA A 310 -15.35 -2.40 -7.21
N TYR A 311 -14.53 -1.37 -7.48
CA TYR A 311 -14.82 0.01 -7.04
C TYR A 311 -16.10 0.55 -7.68
N LEU A 312 -16.32 0.33 -8.98
CA LEU A 312 -17.51 0.82 -9.69
C LEU A 312 -18.81 0.14 -9.23
N GLU A 313 -18.70 -1.08 -8.72
CA GLU A 313 -19.83 -1.87 -8.21
C GLU A 313 -20.12 -1.63 -6.72
N ALA A 314 -19.21 -1.00 -6.00
CA ALA A 314 -19.40 -0.70 -4.59
C ALA A 314 -20.22 0.58 -4.38
N ASP A 315 -20.83 0.72 -3.21
CA ASP A 315 -21.54 1.93 -2.79
C ASP A 315 -20.70 2.74 -1.79
N VAL A 316 -19.85 2.05 -0.99
CA VAL A 316 -18.93 2.69 -0.04
C VAL A 316 -17.59 1.96 -0.05
N PHE A 317 -16.52 2.71 -0.20
CA PHE A 317 -15.15 2.22 0.01
C PHE A 317 -14.77 2.32 1.48
N LEU A 318 -14.20 1.24 2.04
CA LEU A 318 -13.79 1.17 3.44
C LEU A 318 -12.28 1.06 3.57
N LEU A 319 -11.70 1.91 4.42
CA LEU A 319 -10.28 1.83 4.80
C LEU A 319 -10.13 1.95 6.33
N PRO A 320 -10.41 0.90 7.10
CA PRO A 320 -10.42 0.91 8.55
C PRO A 320 -9.05 0.67 9.19
N SER A 321 -7.97 0.76 8.41
CA SER A 321 -6.62 0.37 8.82
C SER A 321 -6.17 0.98 10.14
N GLY A 322 -5.32 0.27 10.89
CA GLY A 322 -4.69 0.77 12.12
C GLY A 322 -3.53 1.73 11.85
N CYS A 323 -2.88 1.62 10.70
CA CYS A 323 -1.84 2.54 10.23
C CYS A 323 -1.78 2.52 8.71
N GLU A 324 -1.64 3.69 8.10
CA GLU A 324 -1.41 3.89 6.66
C GLU A 324 -0.53 5.14 6.45
N ASN A 325 0.31 5.13 5.43
CA ASN A 325 0.99 6.37 5.03
C ASN A 325 0.18 7.10 3.96
N SER A 326 0.22 6.62 2.73
CA SER A 326 -0.52 7.17 1.58
C SER A 326 -1.08 6.01 0.78
N PRO A 327 -2.22 5.43 1.21
CA PRO A 327 -2.77 4.21 0.62
C PRO A 327 -3.27 4.46 -0.81
N ASN A 328 -2.62 3.83 -1.80
CA ASN A 328 -2.99 3.96 -3.21
C ASN A 328 -4.44 3.53 -3.48
N SER A 329 -4.95 2.54 -2.73
CA SER A 329 -6.35 2.11 -2.86
C SER A 329 -7.36 3.21 -2.52
N LEU A 330 -7.05 4.10 -1.56
CA LEU A 330 -7.86 5.28 -1.27
C LEU A 330 -7.81 6.26 -2.44
N GLY A 331 -6.62 6.58 -2.93
CA GLY A 331 -6.45 7.47 -4.08
C GLY A 331 -7.19 6.96 -5.34
N GLU A 332 -7.16 5.65 -5.59
CA GLU A 332 -7.88 5.00 -6.71
C GLU A 332 -9.40 5.09 -6.54
N ALA A 333 -9.93 4.82 -5.34
CA ALA A 333 -11.35 4.99 -5.04
C ALA A 333 -11.79 6.45 -5.24
N MET A 334 -10.99 7.41 -4.75
CA MET A 334 -11.21 8.83 -4.92
C MET A 334 -11.17 9.24 -6.41
N LEU A 335 -10.21 8.74 -7.20
CA LEU A 335 -10.14 9.02 -8.65
C LEU A 335 -11.38 8.56 -9.40
N LEU A 336 -12.00 7.47 -8.97
CA LEU A 336 -13.24 6.99 -9.55
C LEU A 336 -14.48 7.75 -9.04
N GLY A 337 -14.37 8.51 -7.95
CA GLY A 337 -15.46 9.24 -7.33
C GLY A 337 -16.31 8.38 -6.41
N LEU A 338 -15.80 7.23 -5.93
CA LEU A 338 -16.49 6.38 -4.96
C LEU A 338 -16.44 7.03 -3.57
N PRO A 339 -17.57 7.15 -2.83
CA PRO A 339 -17.56 7.64 -1.46
C PRO A 339 -16.68 6.80 -0.55
N CYS A 340 -15.83 7.47 0.23
CA CYS A 340 -14.82 6.83 1.08
C CYS A 340 -15.12 7.04 2.57
N VAL A 341 -15.05 5.95 3.34
CA VAL A 341 -15.05 5.96 4.80
C VAL A 341 -13.74 5.35 5.28
N ALA A 342 -12.97 6.10 6.06
CA ALA A 342 -11.64 5.67 6.52
C ALA A 342 -11.40 6.02 7.98
N SER A 343 -10.48 5.31 8.63
CA SER A 343 -9.93 5.69 9.93
C SER A 343 -9.04 6.93 9.80
N ALA A 344 -9.05 7.81 10.78
CA ALA A 344 -8.22 9.03 10.79
C ALA A 344 -6.79 8.74 11.28
N VAL A 345 -6.12 7.74 10.69
CA VAL A 345 -4.78 7.29 11.11
C VAL A 345 -3.70 7.67 10.11
N GLY A 346 -2.49 7.83 10.62
CA GLY A 346 -1.30 8.06 9.79
C GLY A 346 -1.46 9.22 8.82
N GLY A 347 -1.21 8.96 7.53
CA GLY A 347 -1.28 9.95 6.47
C GLY A 347 -2.66 10.12 5.83
N ILE A 348 -3.68 9.31 6.18
CA ILE A 348 -5.03 9.40 5.59
C ILE A 348 -5.62 10.82 5.71
N PRO A 349 -5.51 11.54 6.86
CA PRO A 349 -6.02 12.91 6.95
C PRO A 349 -5.32 13.92 6.03
N SER A 350 -4.15 13.60 5.49
CA SER A 350 -3.48 14.42 4.47
C SER A 350 -4.07 14.22 3.07
N MET A 351 -4.73 13.08 2.83
CA MET A 351 -5.29 12.72 1.53
C MET A 351 -6.76 13.10 1.37
N LEU A 352 -7.53 13.05 2.46
CA LEU A 352 -8.99 13.13 2.45
C LEU A 352 -9.49 14.13 3.51
N ALA A 353 -10.22 15.16 3.09
CA ALA A 353 -10.86 16.12 4.02
C ALA A 353 -12.18 15.54 4.55
N ASN A 354 -12.25 15.41 5.89
CA ASN A 354 -13.42 14.86 6.57
C ASN A 354 -14.70 15.70 6.30
N GLY A 355 -15.78 15.02 6.00
CA GLY A 355 -17.12 15.60 5.77
C GLY A 355 -17.34 16.20 4.38
N THR A 356 -16.30 16.40 3.58
CA THR A 356 -16.39 16.97 2.23
C THR A 356 -15.91 16.02 1.14
N GLU A 357 -14.76 15.38 1.33
CA GLU A 357 -14.14 14.46 0.36
C GLU A 357 -14.34 13.00 0.75
N GLY A 358 -14.79 12.75 1.97
CA GLY A 358 -15.07 11.45 2.57
C GLY A 358 -15.41 11.59 4.03
N LEU A 359 -15.59 10.49 4.73
CA LEU A 359 -15.80 10.48 6.17
C LEU A 359 -14.64 9.83 6.89
N LEU A 360 -14.08 10.53 7.87
CA LEU A 360 -13.05 10.03 8.76
C LEU A 360 -13.62 9.79 10.16
N TYR A 361 -13.32 8.63 10.74
CA TYR A 361 -13.63 8.33 12.14
C TYR A 361 -12.33 8.19 12.96
N GLY A 362 -12.37 8.59 14.23
CA GLY A 362 -11.15 8.84 15.02
C GLY A 362 -10.38 7.59 15.40
N ASP A 363 -11.02 6.67 16.14
CA ASP A 363 -10.37 5.43 16.60
C ASP A 363 -10.60 4.31 15.60
N ALA A 364 -9.54 3.76 15.03
CA ALA A 364 -9.58 2.68 14.04
C ALA A 364 -10.27 1.40 14.55
N LEU A 365 -10.41 1.23 15.85
CA LEU A 365 -11.10 0.10 16.48
C LEU A 365 -12.55 0.38 16.87
N ASP A 366 -13.02 1.63 16.72
CA ASP A 366 -14.41 2.02 17.02
C ASP A 366 -15.35 1.56 15.87
N ALA A 367 -15.91 0.35 16.05
CA ALA A 367 -16.84 -0.24 15.10
C ALA A 367 -18.15 0.55 14.99
N ASP A 368 -18.60 1.19 16.09
CA ASP A 368 -19.81 2.00 16.08
C ASP A 368 -19.63 3.30 15.30
N ALA A 369 -18.45 3.94 15.44
CA ALA A 369 -18.10 5.10 14.65
C ALA A 369 -17.98 4.77 13.15
N LEU A 370 -17.37 3.63 12.81
CA LEU A 370 -17.32 3.13 11.44
C LEU A 370 -18.75 2.89 10.90
N ALA A 371 -19.61 2.20 11.65
CA ALA A 371 -21.00 1.94 11.23
C ALA A 371 -21.77 3.25 10.99
N ARG A 372 -21.67 4.21 11.91
CA ARG A 372 -22.30 5.53 11.77
C ARG A 372 -21.80 6.26 10.51
N ALA A 373 -20.49 6.23 10.23
CA ALA A 373 -19.96 6.86 9.03
C ALA A 373 -20.45 6.19 7.73
N VAL A 374 -20.53 4.87 7.72
CA VAL A 374 -21.12 4.11 6.58
C VAL A 374 -22.57 4.50 6.38
N LEU A 375 -23.40 4.45 7.44
CA LEU A 375 -24.80 4.80 7.39
C LEU A 375 -25.02 6.26 6.97
N GLN A 376 -24.16 7.18 7.39
CA GLN A 376 -24.22 8.58 6.98
C GLN A 376 -24.02 8.74 5.46
N VAL A 377 -23.13 7.96 4.82
CA VAL A 377 -23.01 7.94 3.36
C VAL A 377 -24.28 7.36 2.72
N LEU A 378 -24.74 6.22 3.21
CA LEU A 378 -25.91 5.52 2.65
C LEU A 378 -27.22 6.32 2.79
N HIS A 379 -27.36 7.12 3.85
CA HIS A 379 -28.50 7.99 4.08
C HIS A 379 -28.42 9.32 3.33
N SER A 380 -27.30 9.65 2.68
CA SER A 380 -27.19 10.93 1.98
C SER A 380 -28.17 10.94 0.79
N PRO A 381 -28.87 12.06 0.56
CA PRO A 381 -29.92 12.14 -0.48
C PRO A 381 -29.41 11.87 -1.90
N ASP A 382 -28.12 12.05 -2.13
CA ASP A 382 -27.43 11.85 -3.42
C ASP A 382 -26.58 10.59 -3.44
N GLY A 383 -26.71 9.70 -2.44
CA GLY A 383 -25.91 8.47 -2.30
C GLY A 383 -24.41 8.72 -2.21
N GLY A 384 -24.00 9.87 -1.68
CA GLY A 384 -22.58 10.24 -1.56
C GLY A 384 -21.96 10.82 -2.84
N THR A 385 -22.74 11.10 -3.87
CA THR A 385 -22.26 11.61 -5.18
C THR A 385 -21.50 12.93 -5.05
N ALA A 386 -21.96 13.87 -4.24
CA ALA A 386 -21.27 15.16 -4.03
C ALA A 386 -19.91 14.96 -3.36
N MET A 387 -19.87 14.07 -2.35
CA MET A 387 -18.64 13.68 -1.65
C MET A 387 -17.65 13.01 -2.61
N GLY A 388 -18.09 12.02 -3.40
CA GLY A 388 -17.27 11.34 -4.39
C GLY A 388 -16.69 12.29 -5.45
N ARG A 389 -17.47 13.29 -5.91
CA ARG A 389 -16.97 14.34 -6.83
C ARG A 389 -15.89 15.21 -6.20
N ALA A 390 -16.06 15.60 -4.93
CA ALA A 390 -15.05 16.36 -4.20
C ALA A 390 -13.78 15.55 -3.99
N ALA A 391 -13.92 14.27 -3.60
CA ALA A 391 -12.80 13.32 -3.48
C ALA A 391 -12.02 13.20 -4.80
N ARG A 392 -12.73 13.03 -5.94
CA ARG A 392 -12.10 12.96 -7.25
C ARG A 392 -11.34 14.23 -7.60
N ALA A 393 -11.93 15.41 -7.37
CA ALA A 393 -11.26 16.68 -7.64
C ALA A 393 -9.95 16.79 -6.84
N ARG A 394 -9.95 16.38 -5.57
CA ARG A 394 -8.77 16.31 -4.73
C ARG A 394 -7.74 15.30 -5.27
N ALA A 395 -8.17 14.07 -5.61
CA ALA A 395 -7.28 13.03 -6.09
C ALA A 395 -6.60 13.41 -7.43
N LEU A 396 -7.31 14.06 -8.35
CA LEU A 396 -6.74 14.57 -9.60
C LEU A 396 -5.66 15.63 -9.38
N GLN A 397 -5.72 16.41 -8.30
CA GLN A 397 -4.66 17.36 -7.93
C GLN A 397 -3.48 16.65 -7.25
N THR A 398 -3.76 15.74 -6.32
CA THR A 398 -2.73 15.02 -5.55
C THR A 398 -1.93 14.07 -6.45
N HIS A 399 -2.62 13.38 -7.35
CA HIS A 399 -2.04 12.35 -8.20
C HIS A 399 -1.87 12.79 -9.67
N ASP A 400 -1.73 14.10 -9.91
CA ASP A 400 -1.46 14.63 -11.25
C ASP A 400 -0.12 14.11 -11.77
N ALA A 401 -0.15 13.30 -12.84
CA ALA A 401 1.02 12.61 -13.35
C ALA A 401 2.11 13.57 -13.86
N ALA A 402 1.69 14.66 -14.55
CA ALA A 402 2.64 15.63 -15.09
C ALA A 402 3.30 16.44 -13.99
N ARG A 403 2.50 16.89 -13.01
CA ARG A 403 3.00 17.62 -11.85
C ARG A 403 3.93 16.77 -10.99
N ASN A 404 3.54 15.54 -10.66
CA ASN A 404 4.34 14.65 -9.82
C ASN A 404 5.67 14.28 -10.50
N ALA A 405 5.67 14.12 -11.83
CA ALA A 405 6.90 13.92 -12.59
C ALA A 405 7.79 15.17 -12.56
N ALA A 406 7.22 16.36 -12.77
CA ALA A 406 7.96 17.63 -12.71
C ALA A 406 8.53 17.90 -11.32
N ASP A 407 7.75 17.65 -10.26
CA ASP A 407 8.19 17.79 -8.86
C ASP A 407 9.37 16.84 -8.58
N LEU A 408 9.31 15.59 -9.04
CA LEU A 408 10.39 14.63 -8.84
C LEU A 408 11.65 15.00 -9.62
N LEU A 409 11.54 15.48 -10.85
CA LEU A 409 12.67 16.00 -11.62
C LEU A 409 13.33 17.18 -10.91
N HIS A 410 12.53 18.14 -10.44
CA HIS A 410 13.04 19.28 -9.69
C HIS A 410 13.77 18.86 -8.40
N ILE A 411 13.31 17.80 -7.74
CA ILE A 411 14.02 17.23 -6.57
C ILE A 411 15.39 16.70 -6.99
N TYR A 412 15.47 15.94 -8.07
CA TYR A 412 16.77 15.43 -8.58
C TYR A 412 17.72 16.56 -8.93
N GLU A 413 17.26 17.56 -9.68
CA GLU A 413 18.04 18.75 -10.04
C GLU A 413 18.52 19.50 -8.81
N SER A 414 17.65 19.71 -7.82
CA SER A 414 17.99 20.40 -6.57
C SER A 414 19.07 19.67 -5.78
N ILE A 415 19.00 18.33 -5.71
CA ILE A 415 20.00 17.51 -5.03
C ILE A 415 21.34 17.60 -5.77
N LEU A 416 21.35 17.45 -7.09
CA LEU A 416 22.58 17.50 -7.89
C LEU A 416 23.25 18.86 -7.87
N GLN A 417 22.48 19.95 -7.83
CA GLN A 417 23.02 21.31 -7.66
C GLN A 417 23.62 21.52 -6.27
N GLU A 418 23.07 20.91 -5.23
CA GLU A 418 23.59 20.97 -3.85
C GLU A 418 24.91 20.18 -3.70
N GLU A 419 25.02 19.04 -4.38
CA GLU A 419 26.22 18.19 -4.34
C GLU A 419 27.37 18.69 -5.25
N HIS A 420 27.02 19.47 -6.28
CA HIS A 420 27.99 20.05 -7.25
C HIS A 420 27.74 21.55 -7.40
N PRO A 421 28.03 22.36 -6.36
CA PRO A 421 27.76 23.81 -6.34
C PRO A 421 28.59 24.61 -7.34
#